data_93f2f6128198a54a8667d988a4cd7b97
#
_entry.id   93f2f6128198a54a8667d988a4cd7b97
#
_cell.length_a   1.000
_cell.length_b   1.000
_cell.length_c   1.000
_cell.angle_alpha   90.00
_cell.angle_beta   90.00
_cell.angle_gamma   90.00
#
_symmetry.space_group_name_H-M   'P 1'
#
loop_
_entity.id
_entity.type
_entity.pdbx_description
1 polymer ?
#
loop_
_entity_poly.entity_id
_entity_poly.type
_entity_poly.pdbx_seq_one_letter_code
_entity_poly.pdbx_strand_id
1 'polypeptide(L)'
;MLAVLGNHDWHANRRDEVAAALAEGGIDVLERDHRILEVCGAELGVAGTKGFAGGFDGAHIPDFGEPLLRAVYAESIREAAALDAGLRAIALCPFRIALLHYAPVTDTLEGERPDIWSFLGTDRLAGPLREHHPDLVLHGHAHAGTFAGRVGEVPVYNVSVPVLGEDFWVFEMTGAARAPSEVH
;
A
#
# COMPACT_ATOMS: atom_id res chain seq x y z
N MET A 1 -0.14 16.65 -4.97
CA MET A 1 -0.88 15.36 -4.97
C MET A 1 0.14 14.25 -4.78
N LEU A 2 -0.21 13.13 -4.12
CA LEU A 2 0.67 11.97 -3.97
C LEU A 2 0.11 10.77 -4.73
N ALA A 3 0.98 9.93 -5.27
CA ALA A 3 0.61 8.70 -5.98
C ALA A 3 1.62 7.57 -5.71
N VAL A 4 1.19 6.33 -5.88
CA VAL A 4 2.05 5.16 -6.11
C VAL A 4 1.80 4.65 -7.52
N LEU A 5 2.82 4.09 -8.15
CA LEU A 5 2.67 3.46 -9.46
C LEU A 5 1.98 2.09 -9.33
N GLY A 6 1.19 1.73 -10.33
CA GLY A 6 0.60 0.41 -10.47
C GLY A 6 1.42 -0.51 -11.38
N ASN A 7 1.01 -1.78 -11.47
CA ASN A 7 1.64 -2.75 -12.36
C ASN A 7 1.54 -2.35 -13.84
N HIS A 8 0.48 -1.65 -14.25
CA HIS A 8 0.31 -1.18 -15.62
C HIS A 8 1.31 -0.08 -15.99
N ASP A 9 1.72 0.76 -15.06
CA ASP A 9 2.73 1.78 -15.28
C ASP A 9 4.13 1.18 -15.56
N TRP A 10 4.32 -0.08 -15.15
CA TRP A 10 5.54 -0.83 -15.39
C TRP A 10 5.53 -1.68 -16.68
N HIS A 11 4.37 -1.90 -17.31
CA HIS A 11 4.23 -2.79 -18.48
C HIS A 11 5.18 -2.44 -19.63
N ALA A 12 5.37 -1.17 -19.90
CA ALA A 12 6.25 -0.71 -20.97
C ALA A 12 7.73 -0.65 -20.55
N ASN A 13 8.08 -1.02 -19.32
CA ASN A 13 9.40 -0.85 -18.70
C ASN A 13 9.92 0.60 -18.76
N ARG A 14 9.00 1.58 -18.66
CA ARG A 14 9.27 3.03 -18.79
C ARG A 14 8.81 3.79 -17.55
N ARG A 15 8.87 3.16 -16.36
CA ARG A 15 8.38 3.75 -15.11
C ARG A 15 8.96 5.12 -14.81
N ASP A 16 10.24 5.35 -15.12
CA ASP A 16 10.89 6.62 -14.81
C ASP A 16 10.34 7.77 -15.67
N GLU A 17 9.93 7.46 -16.91
CA GLU A 17 9.24 8.42 -17.78
C GLU A 17 7.81 8.70 -17.28
N VAL A 18 7.09 7.68 -16.80
CA VAL A 18 5.77 7.85 -16.19
C VAL A 18 5.89 8.72 -14.94
N ALA A 19 6.84 8.43 -14.05
CA ALA A 19 7.07 9.22 -12.84
C ALA A 19 7.45 10.67 -13.16
N ALA A 20 8.29 10.90 -14.19
CA ALA A 20 8.67 12.25 -14.63
C ALA A 20 7.44 13.02 -15.16
N ALA A 21 6.61 12.40 -15.99
CA ALA A 21 5.39 13.02 -16.51
C ALA A 21 4.38 13.37 -15.38
N LEU A 22 4.24 12.51 -14.38
CA LEU A 22 3.42 12.77 -13.20
C LEU A 22 3.98 13.96 -12.40
N ALA A 23 5.31 14.01 -12.20
CA ALA A 23 5.97 15.11 -11.50
C ALA A 23 5.79 16.45 -12.23
N GLU A 24 5.85 16.48 -13.57
CA GLU A 24 5.53 17.67 -14.37
C GLU A 24 4.08 18.13 -14.17
N GLY A 25 3.16 17.18 -13.91
CA GLY A 25 1.77 17.45 -13.56
C GLY A 25 1.54 17.82 -12.09
N GLY A 26 2.60 17.96 -11.27
CA GLY A 26 2.51 18.30 -9.84
C GLY A 26 2.10 17.11 -8.96
N ILE A 27 2.29 15.86 -9.44
CA ILE A 27 2.02 14.63 -8.69
C ILE A 27 3.36 14.05 -8.23
N ASP A 28 3.54 13.94 -6.92
CA ASP A 28 4.74 13.34 -6.32
C ASP A 28 4.54 11.83 -6.16
N VAL A 29 5.38 11.03 -6.81
CA VAL A 29 5.30 9.58 -6.83
C VAL A 29 6.10 9.01 -5.67
N LEU A 30 5.43 8.25 -4.82
CA LEU A 30 6.05 7.53 -3.70
C LEU A 30 6.46 6.13 -4.17
N GLU A 31 7.70 5.99 -4.62
CA GLU A 31 8.29 4.71 -5.00
C GLU A 31 9.18 4.21 -3.86
N ARG A 32 8.58 3.48 -2.90
CA ARG A 32 9.23 3.05 -1.64
C ARG A 32 9.73 4.26 -0.83
N ASP A 33 8.88 5.26 -0.70
CA ASP A 33 9.21 6.55 -0.09
C ASP A 33 8.08 7.01 0.82
N HIS A 34 8.29 8.12 1.49
CA HIS A 34 7.28 8.75 2.35
C HIS A 34 7.29 10.27 2.17
N ARG A 35 6.20 10.90 2.59
CA ARG A 35 6.08 12.37 2.70
C ARG A 35 5.40 12.75 3.99
N ILE A 36 5.83 13.87 4.53
CA ILE A 36 5.12 14.56 5.62
C ILE A 36 4.60 15.87 5.05
N LEU A 37 3.31 16.06 5.14
CA LEU A 37 2.59 17.23 4.63
C LEU A 37 1.98 17.99 5.81
N GLU A 38 2.00 19.30 5.74
CA GLU A 38 1.21 20.13 6.66
C GLU A 38 -0.18 20.36 6.05
N VAL A 39 -1.22 19.88 6.73
CA VAL A 39 -2.62 19.98 6.29
C VAL A 39 -3.46 20.51 7.44
N CYS A 40 -4.08 21.68 7.27
CA CYS A 40 -4.93 22.32 8.28
C CYS A 40 -4.23 22.49 9.65
N GLY A 41 -2.92 22.75 9.67
CA GLY A 41 -2.14 22.93 10.89
C GLY A 41 -1.75 21.64 11.63
N ALA A 42 -1.88 20.50 10.99
CA ALA A 42 -1.42 19.20 11.49
C ALA A 42 -0.53 18.50 10.47
N GLU A 43 0.39 17.67 10.94
CA GLU A 43 1.22 16.85 10.09
C GLU A 43 0.47 15.57 9.66
N LEU A 44 0.44 15.34 8.35
CA LEU A 44 -0.02 14.11 7.72
C LEU A 44 1.18 13.37 7.14
N GLY A 45 1.51 12.21 7.69
CA GLY A 45 2.51 11.32 7.13
C GLY A 45 1.88 10.34 6.15
N VAL A 46 2.48 10.19 4.97
CA VAL A 46 2.07 9.21 3.96
C VAL A 46 3.27 8.36 3.58
N ALA A 47 3.20 7.05 3.84
CA ALA A 47 4.18 6.07 3.38
C ALA A 47 3.63 5.36 2.14
N GLY A 48 4.38 5.38 1.04
CA GLY A 48 3.94 4.84 -0.24
C GLY A 48 4.89 3.79 -0.81
N THR A 49 4.33 2.70 -1.27
CA THR A 49 5.02 1.69 -2.08
C THR A 49 4.03 1.02 -3.01
N LYS A 50 4.48 0.57 -4.17
CA LYS A 50 3.62 -0.18 -5.08
C LYS A 50 3.09 -1.46 -4.41
N GLY A 51 3.93 -2.14 -3.61
CA GLY A 51 3.72 -3.51 -3.22
C GLY A 51 4.03 -4.47 -4.38
N PHE A 52 3.80 -5.77 -4.18
CA PHE A 52 4.02 -6.75 -5.23
C PHE A 52 3.20 -8.02 -5.00
N ALA A 53 3.17 -8.89 -6.02
CA ALA A 53 2.67 -10.25 -5.90
C ALA A 53 3.46 -11.05 -4.85
N GLY A 54 2.81 -12.00 -4.18
CA GLY A 54 3.51 -12.80 -3.16
C GLY A 54 2.64 -13.84 -2.49
N GLY A 55 1.33 -13.65 -2.54
CA GLY A 55 0.33 -14.56 -2.00
C GLY A 55 0.01 -14.33 -0.53
N PHE A 56 -0.88 -15.15 -0.06
CA PHE A 56 -1.48 -15.10 1.27
C PHE A 56 -1.37 -16.46 1.94
N ASP A 57 -1.74 -16.56 3.20
CA ASP A 57 -1.66 -17.81 3.96
C ASP A 57 -2.24 -18.99 3.19
N GLY A 58 -1.49 -20.09 3.15
CA GLY A 58 -1.79 -21.30 2.38
C GLY A 58 -1.39 -21.27 0.90
N ALA A 59 -1.03 -20.10 0.32
CA ALA A 59 -0.69 -19.95 -1.10
C ALA A 59 0.41 -18.88 -1.36
N HIS A 60 1.47 -18.87 -0.58
CA HIS A 60 2.60 -17.98 -0.80
C HIS A 60 3.50 -18.42 -1.95
N ILE A 61 4.04 -17.43 -2.67
CA ILE A 61 5.19 -17.64 -3.55
C ILE A 61 6.44 -17.82 -2.65
N PRO A 62 7.11 -19.00 -2.69
CA PRO A 62 8.22 -19.30 -1.80
C PRO A 62 9.56 -18.76 -2.32
N ASP A 63 10.56 -18.64 -1.43
CA ASP A 63 11.98 -18.44 -1.82
C ASP A 63 12.59 -19.77 -2.25
N PHE A 64 12.09 -20.32 -3.33
CA PHE A 64 12.51 -21.62 -3.85
C PHE A 64 12.35 -21.68 -5.38
N GLY A 65 13.21 -22.49 -6.01
CA GLY A 65 13.16 -22.73 -7.46
C GLY A 65 14.15 -21.89 -8.26
N GLU A 66 13.81 -21.65 -9.49
CA GLU A 66 14.64 -20.93 -10.48
C GLU A 66 14.88 -19.46 -10.07
N PRO A 67 15.99 -18.86 -10.55
CA PRO A 67 16.34 -17.47 -10.19
C PRO A 67 15.21 -16.46 -10.41
N LEU A 68 14.37 -16.66 -11.44
CA LEU A 68 13.25 -15.76 -11.72
C LEU A 68 12.17 -15.81 -10.63
N LEU A 69 11.81 -17.00 -10.15
CA LEU A 69 10.83 -17.16 -9.05
C LEU A 69 11.37 -16.57 -7.74
N ARG A 70 12.66 -16.81 -7.46
CA ARG A 70 13.33 -16.21 -6.30
C ARG A 70 13.43 -14.70 -6.40
N ALA A 71 13.58 -14.15 -7.61
CA ALA A 71 13.54 -12.70 -7.83
C ALA A 71 12.16 -12.10 -7.52
N VAL A 72 11.07 -12.80 -7.87
CA VAL A 72 9.69 -12.42 -7.50
C VAL A 72 9.52 -12.39 -5.97
N TYR A 73 9.97 -13.43 -5.27
CA TYR A 73 9.97 -13.45 -3.80
C TYR A 73 10.75 -12.28 -3.21
N ALA A 74 11.98 -12.07 -3.67
CA ALA A 74 12.85 -11.01 -3.18
C ALA A 74 12.25 -9.61 -3.40
N GLU A 75 11.53 -9.41 -4.52
CA GLU A 75 10.83 -8.15 -4.78
C GLU A 75 9.69 -7.92 -3.78
N SER A 76 8.90 -8.94 -3.50
CA SER A 76 7.82 -8.88 -2.49
C SER A 76 8.36 -8.51 -1.10
N ILE A 77 9.52 -9.07 -0.71
CA ILE A 77 10.20 -8.74 0.56
C ILE A 77 10.68 -7.28 0.55
N ARG A 78 11.27 -6.79 -0.55
CA ARG A 78 11.74 -5.40 -0.66
C ARG A 78 10.60 -4.39 -0.52
N GLU A 79 9.45 -4.66 -1.12
CA GLU A 79 8.27 -3.80 -0.99
C GLU A 79 7.76 -3.74 0.46
N ALA A 80 7.68 -4.88 1.15
CA ALA A 80 7.29 -4.93 2.56
C ALA A 80 8.29 -4.20 3.48
N ALA A 81 9.59 -4.38 3.24
CA ALA A 81 10.64 -3.68 4.01
C ALA A 81 10.61 -2.16 3.75
N ALA A 82 10.31 -1.73 2.54
CA ALA A 82 10.17 -0.31 2.21
C ALA A 82 8.94 0.31 2.89
N LEU A 83 7.82 -0.41 2.95
CA LEU A 83 6.64 0.02 3.69
C LEU A 83 6.95 0.18 5.18
N ASP A 84 7.66 -0.80 5.79
CA ASP A 84 8.11 -0.73 7.18
C ASP A 84 8.94 0.53 7.44
N ALA A 85 9.95 0.77 6.60
CA ALA A 85 10.82 1.95 6.73
C ALA A 85 10.03 3.26 6.57
N GLY A 86 9.11 3.34 5.62
CA GLY A 86 8.27 4.51 5.39
C GLY A 86 7.33 4.79 6.56
N LEU A 87 6.66 3.76 7.09
CA LEU A 87 5.77 3.89 8.26
C LEU A 87 6.53 4.29 9.53
N ARG A 88 7.74 3.77 9.71
CA ARG A 88 8.62 4.17 10.80
C ARG A 88 9.03 5.64 10.69
N ALA A 89 9.32 6.13 9.49
CA ALA A 89 9.72 7.52 9.25
C ALA A 89 8.61 8.53 9.57
N ILE A 90 7.34 8.13 9.43
CA ILE A 90 6.17 8.98 9.73
C ILE A 90 5.54 8.68 11.11
N ALA A 91 6.21 7.90 11.96
CA ALA A 91 5.63 7.40 13.23
C ALA A 91 5.16 8.50 14.18
N LEU A 92 5.77 9.69 14.13
CA LEU A 92 5.44 10.83 14.98
C LEU A 92 4.31 11.71 14.43
N CYS A 93 3.89 11.52 13.17
CA CYS A 93 2.78 12.27 12.60
C CYS A 93 1.47 11.90 13.30
N PRO A 94 0.61 12.88 13.65
CA PRO A 94 -0.69 12.61 14.25
C PRO A 94 -1.65 11.86 13.33
N PHE A 95 -1.48 12.01 12.00
CA PHE A 95 -2.21 11.27 10.98
C PHE A 95 -1.25 10.52 10.08
N ARG A 96 -1.52 9.23 9.83
CA ARG A 96 -0.62 8.37 9.06
C ARG A 96 -1.39 7.51 8.07
N ILE A 97 -0.99 7.56 6.82
CA ILE A 97 -1.59 6.79 5.71
C ILE A 97 -0.54 5.88 5.10
N ALA A 98 -0.91 4.63 4.84
CA ALA A 98 -0.19 3.75 3.94
C ALA A 98 -0.88 3.78 2.56
N LEU A 99 -0.13 4.14 1.52
CA LEU A 99 -0.63 4.18 0.14
C LEU A 99 0.05 3.06 -0.66
N LEU A 100 -0.76 2.12 -1.16
CA LEU A 100 -0.34 0.91 -1.84
C LEU A 100 -1.03 0.79 -3.20
N HIS A 101 -0.50 -0.07 -4.09
CA HIS A 101 -1.22 -0.54 -5.26
C HIS A 101 -1.70 -1.99 -5.06
N TYR A 102 -0.84 -2.88 -4.58
CA TYR A 102 -1.19 -4.28 -4.31
C TYR A 102 -1.87 -4.45 -2.95
N ALA A 103 -2.80 -5.40 -2.87
CA ALA A 103 -3.58 -5.66 -1.66
C ALA A 103 -2.71 -6.26 -0.52
N PRO A 104 -2.86 -5.77 0.73
CA PRO A 104 -2.17 -6.33 1.89
C PRO A 104 -2.96 -7.43 2.60
N VAL A 105 -4.23 -7.66 2.26
CA VAL A 105 -5.15 -8.55 2.97
C VAL A 105 -6.17 -9.17 2.01
N THR A 106 -6.64 -10.37 2.33
CA THR A 106 -7.61 -11.09 1.51
C THR A 106 -9.04 -10.55 1.60
N ASP A 107 -9.41 -9.87 2.68
CA ASP A 107 -10.73 -9.27 2.87
C ASP A 107 -11.13 -8.40 1.68
N THR A 108 -10.19 -7.61 1.15
CA THR A 108 -10.42 -6.73 0.01
C THR A 108 -10.31 -7.43 -1.34
N LEU A 109 -10.02 -8.74 -1.36
CA LEU A 109 -9.99 -9.58 -2.56
C LEU A 109 -11.25 -10.43 -2.71
N GLU A 110 -12.16 -10.42 -1.75
CA GLU A 110 -13.43 -11.14 -1.87
C GLU A 110 -14.20 -10.62 -3.09
N GLY A 111 -14.57 -11.55 -3.99
CA GLY A 111 -15.13 -11.25 -5.31
C GLY A 111 -14.14 -11.48 -6.45
N GLU A 112 -12.85 -11.40 -6.20
CA GLU A 112 -11.82 -11.85 -7.15
C GLU A 112 -11.71 -13.37 -7.18
N ARG A 113 -11.27 -13.93 -8.29
CA ARG A 113 -11.00 -15.37 -8.42
C ARG A 113 -9.85 -15.76 -7.49
N PRO A 114 -10.01 -16.77 -6.59
CA PRO A 114 -8.97 -17.14 -5.64
C PRO A 114 -7.65 -17.62 -6.28
N ASP A 115 -7.69 -18.15 -7.50
CA ASP A 115 -6.52 -18.63 -8.25
C ASP A 115 -5.58 -17.51 -8.71
N ILE A 116 -6.03 -16.26 -8.69
CA ILE A 116 -5.19 -15.08 -9.02
C ILE A 116 -4.79 -14.23 -7.79
N TRP A 117 -5.26 -14.55 -6.60
CA TRP A 117 -4.98 -13.74 -5.41
C TRP A 117 -3.49 -13.52 -5.16
N SER A 118 -2.64 -14.52 -5.43
CA SER A 118 -1.19 -14.39 -5.30
C SER A 118 -0.58 -13.34 -6.24
N PHE A 119 -1.29 -12.98 -7.32
CA PHE A 119 -0.90 -11.89 -8.23
C PHE A 119 -1.49 -10.55 -7.80
N LEU A 120 -2.53 -10.54 -6.96
CA LEU A 120 -3.21 -9.31 -6.55
C LEU A 120 -2.62 -8.70 -5.28
N GLY A 121 -1.80 -9.44 -4.53
CA GLY A 121 -1.20 -8.91 -3.32
C GLY A 121 -0.38 -9.92 -2.52
N THR A 122 -0.09 -9.52 -1.28
CA THR A 122 0.63 -10.35 -0.33
C THR A 122 0.40 -9.89 1.12
N ASP A 123 0.22 -10.84 2.02
CA ASP A 123 0.13 -10.59 3.47
C ASP A 123 1.48 -10.17 4.11
N ARG A 124 2.59 -10.22 3.37
CA ARG A 124 3.87 -9.63 3.82
C ARG A 124 3.76 -8.14 4.07
N LEU A 125 2.89 -7.43 3.33
CA LEU A 125 2.57 -6.03 3.57
C LEU A 125 1.79 -5.82 4.88
N ALA A 126 1.06 -6.83 5.35
CA ALA A 126 0.30 -6.74 6.59
C ALA A 126 1.19 -6.71 7.85
N GLY A 127 2.41 -7.23 7.79
CA GLY A 127 3.37 -7.18 8.91
C GLY A 127 3.65 -5.75 9.38
N PRO A 128 4.21 -4.88 8.52
CA PRO A 128 4.43 -3.47 8.83
C PRO A 128 3.16 -2.72 9.24
N LEU A 129 2.02 -3.03 8.63
CA LEU A 129 0.74 -2.39 8.99
C LEU A 129 0.30 -2.73 10.41
N ARG A 130 0.50 -3.99 10.85
CA ARG A 130 0.22 -4.41 12.24
C ARG A 130 1.20 -3.80 13.23
N GLU A 131 2.47 -3.61 12.86
CA GLU A 131 3.50 -3.08 13.75
C GLU A 131 3.32 -1.57 13.98
N HIS A 132 3.10 -0.82 12.91
CA HIS A 132 3.08 0.64 12.96
C HIS A 132 1.69 1.26 13.12
N HIS A 133 0.61 0.50 12.92
CA HIS A 133 -0.78 0.94 13.07
C HIS A 133 -1.08 2.29 12.37
N PRO A 134 -0.92 2.43 11.04
CA PRO A 134 -1.39 3.64 10.35
C PRO A 134 -2.91 3.79 10.54
N ASP A 135 -3.41 5.03 10.43
CA ASP A 135 -4.83 5.30 10.62
C ASP A 135 -5.68 4.83 9.43
N LEU A 136 -5.03 4.72 8.25
CA LEU A 136 -5.70 4.38 6.99
C LEU A 136 -4.72 3.69 6.06
N VAL A 137 -5.19 2.63 5.39
CA VAL A 137 -4.50 1.96 4.28
C VAL A 137 -5.36 2.03 3.04
N LEU A 138 -4.79 2.52 1.95
CA LEU A 138 -5.44 2.59 0.65
C LEU A 138 -4.69 1.72 -0.35
N HIS A 139 -5.40 0.93 -1.14
CA HIS A 139 -4.83 0.20 -2.27
C HIS A 139 -5.81 0.15 -3.45
N GLY A 140 -5.32 -0.27 -4.61
CA GLY A 140 -6.13 -0.50 -5.81
C GLY A 140 -5.99 -1.94 -6.31
N HIS A 141 -5.79 -2.13 -7.61
CA HIS A 141 -5.43 -3.36 -8.29
C HIS A 141 -6.52 -4.44 -8.37
N ALA A 142 -7.21 -4.77 -7.28
CA ALA A 142 -8.28 -5.77 -7.23
C ALA A 142 -9.60 -5.16 -7.72
N HIS A 143 -9.94 -5.38 -8.99
CA HIS A 143 -11.05 -4.70 -9.67
C HIS A 143 -12.42 -5.32 -9.39
N ALA A 144 -12.47 -6.60 -8.99
CA ALA A 144 -13.67 -7.30 -8.58
C ALA A 144 -13.70 -7.58 -7.06
N GLY A 145 -12.78 -6.97 -6.31
CA GLY A 145 -12.67 -7.14 -4.87
C GLY A 145 -13.74 -6.38 -4.08
N THR A 146 -13.59 -6.40 -2.77
CA THR A 146 -14.45 -5.71 -1.81
C THR A 146 -13.83 -4.39 -1.38
N PHE A 147 -14.67 -3.37 -1.12
CA PHE A 147 -14.22 -2.03 -0.75
C PHE A 147 -13.43 -1.97 0.56
N ALA A 148 -13.88 -2.67 1.60
CA ALA A 148 -13.32 -2.57 2.95
C ALA A 148 -12.83 -3.89 3.50
N GLY A 149 -11.69 -3.84 4.18
CA GLY A 149 -11.09 -4.94 4.93
C GLY A 149 -10.27 -4.41 6.10
N ARG A 150 -9.54 -5.27 6.79
CA ARG A 150 -8.76 -4.91 7.97
C ARG A 150 -7.46 -5.71 8.08
N VAL A 151 -6.44 -5.08 8.64
CA VAL A 151 -5.24 -5.75 9.13
C VAL A 151 -5.17 -5.54 10.65
N GLY A 152 -5.68 -6.49 11.44
CA GLY A 152 -5.93 -6.27 12.86
C GLY A 152 -6.95 -5.13 13.04
N GLU A 153 -6.58 -4.07 13.76
CA GLU A 153 -7.43 -2.89 13.96
C GLU A 153 -7.29 -1.85 12.82
N VAL A 154 -6.32 -2.00 11.94
CA VAL A 154 -6.03 -1.03 10.87
C VAL A 154 -7.02 -1.19 9.73
N PRO A 155 -7.80 -0.14 9.37
CA PRO A 155 -8.71 -0.20 8.24
C PRO A 155 -7.96 -0.18 6.91
N VAL A 156 -8.41 -1.02 5.97
CA VAL A 156 -7.87 -1.15 4.62
C VAL A 156 -8.98 -0.94 3.62
N TYR A 157 -8.76 -0.10 2.62
CA TYR A 157 -9.75 0.17 1.58
C TYR A 157 -9.17 -0.06 0.19
N ASN A 158 -9.90 -0.82 -0.60
CA ASN A 158 -9.68 -0.97 -2.02
C ASN A 158 -10.37 0.19 -2.75
N VAL A 159 -9.60 1.16 -3.17
CA VAL A 159 -10.07 2.38 -3.85
C VAL A 159 -9.95 2.28 -5.38
N SER A 160 -9.92 1.07 -5.93
CA SER A 160 -9.98 0.90 -7.38
C SER A 160 -11.32 1.41 -7.93
N VAL A 161 -11.29 2.13 -9.04
CA VAL A 161 -12.49 2.71 -9.66
C VAL A 161 -13.61 1.68 -9.88
N PRO A 162 -13.34 0.43 -10.35
CA PRO A 162 -14.39 -0.57 -10.50
C PRO A 162 -15.07 -0.99 -9.20
N VAL A 163 -14.37 -0.93 -8.06
CA VAL A 163 -14.92 -1.26 -6.74
C VAL A 163 -15.68 -0.08 -6.15
N LEU A 164 -15.17 1.15 -6.33
CA LEU A 164 -15.83 2.35 -5.85
C LEU A 164 -17.12 2.64 -6.64
N GLY A 165 -17.12 2.38 -7.95
CA GLY A 165 -18.15 2.85 -8.88
C GLY A 165 -18.15 4.37 -9.09
N GLU A 166 -17.15 5.07 -8.55
CA GLU A 166 -16.97 6.52 -8.54
C GLU A 166 -15.51 6.85 -8.87
N ASP A 167 -15.26 8.07 -9.36
CA ASP A 167 -13.91 8.51 -9.74
C ASP A 167 -13.01 8.83 -8.53
N PHE A 168 -13.60 9.08 -7.36
CA PHE A 168 -12.87 9.37 -6.11
C PHE A 168 -13.71 9.01 -4.89
N TRP A 169 -13.02 8.91 -3.73
CA TRP A 169 -13.64 8.72 -2.43
C TRP A 169 -13.07 9.71 -1.41
N VAL A 170 -13.89 10.18 -0.48
CA VAL A 170 -13.48 11.10 0.58
C VAL A 170 -13.44 10.35 1.91
N PHE A 171 -12.28 10.37 2.56
CA PHE A 171 -12.09 9.86 3.92
C PHE A 171 -11.97 11.03 4.89
N GLU A 172 -12.80 11.03 5.93
CA GLU A 172 -12.66 11.97 7.04
C GLU A 172 -11.80 11.35 8.13
N MET A 173 -10.68 11.99 8.45
CA MET A 173 -9.79 11.58 9.53
C MET A 173 -9.95 12.52 10.70
N THR A 174 -10.56 12.05 11.79
CA THR A 174 -10.71 12.80 13.03
C THR A 174 -9.61 12.38 14.00
N GLY A 175 -8.71 13.31 14.37
CA GLY A 175 -7.63 13.04 15.30
C GLY A 175 -8.15 12.75 16.70
N ALA A 176 -8.15 11.49 17.12
CA ALA A 176 -8.01 11.20 18.54
C ALA A 176 -6.54 11.42 18.88
N ALA A 177 -6.24 12.35 19.80
CA ALA A 177 -4.88 12.55 20.29
C ALA A 177 -4.33 11.20 20.78
N ARG A 178 -3.39 10.60 20.03
CA ARG A 178 -2.65 9.44 20.51
C ARG A 178 -1.81 9.89 21.70
N ALA A 179 -2.01 9.26 22.85
CA ALA A 179 -1.06 9.39 23.94
C ALA A 179 0.33 8.95 23.45
N PRO A 180 1.43 9.66 23.81
CA PRO A 180 2.77 9.25 23.43
C PRO A 180 2.98 7.81 23.90
N SER A 181 3.32 6.89 22.99
CA SER A 181 3.72 5.54 23.34
C SER A 181 4.98 5.66 24.20
N GLU A 182 4.91 5.19 25.44
CA GLU A 182 6.10 5.06 26.31
C GLU A 182 7.05 4.10 25.60
N VAL A 183 8.21 4.65 25.19
CA VAL A 183 9.34 3.87 24.68
C VAL A 183 9.97 3.17 25.86
N HIS A 184 9.81 1.86 25.93
CA HIS A 184 10.55 0.97 26.85
C HIS A 184 11.82 0.47 26.19
#